data_74787601492289538e146dd6b0d4240f
#
_entry.id   74787601492289538e146dd6b0d4240f
#
_cell.length_a   1.000
_cell.length_b   1.000
_cell.length_c   1.000
_cell.angle_alpha   90.00
_cell.angle_beta   90.00
_cell.angle_gamma   90.00
#
_symmetry.space_group_name_H-M   'P 1'
#
loop_
_entity.id
_entity.type
_entity.pdbx_description
1 polymer ?
#
loop_
_entity_poly.entity_id
_entity_poly.type
_entity_poly.pdbx_seq_one_letter_code
_entity_poly.pdbx_strand_id
1 'polypeptide(L)'
;KEIWPHTLRVVSQTPAKLALRWAALFHDLGKAQAFSVKKRKVTFHHHEKISAKIFDKFAKRAKIFGKGQKSCIHFLVSNLGYAEGYEHDWTDSAVRRFAREMDIYLDDLLTLSEADITTGNPKKREKILRRICELKDRIAEIREKDAKQGVLPKGLGNVISEELGIPIGPEIGEIRKTLESKIEAGELLPNEEFNYYITHLKENLNEYRE
;
A
#
# COMPACT_ATOMS: atom_id res chain seq x y z
N LYS A 1 -14.32 23.78 2.42
CA LYS A 1 -14.81 22.77 3.39
C LYS A 1 -14.24 23.08 4.75
N GLU A 2 -15.07 23.17 5.76
CA GLU A 2 -14.62 23.26 7.15
C GLU A 2 -14.06 21.89 7.58
N ILE A 3 -12.84 21.88 8.11
CA ILE A 3 -12.12 20.64 8.46
C ILE A 3 -12.85 19.87 9.56
N TRP A 4 -13.31 20.54 10.61
CA TRP A 4 -13.91 19.91 11.78
C TRP A 4 -15.23 19.19 11.49
N PRO A 5 -16.26 19.80 10.84
CA PRO A 5 -17.47 19.11 10.44
C PRO A 5 -17.21 17.94 9.48
N HIS A 6 -16.20 18.07 8.60
CA HIS A 6 -15.76 16.97 7.75
C HIS A 6 -15.22 15.81 8.60
N THR A 7 -14.26 16.08 9.49
CA THR A 7 -13.66 15.07 10.37
C THR A 7 -14.72 14.32 11.19
N LEU A 8 -15.68 15.03 11.79
CA LEU A 8 -16.77 14.38 12.55
C LEU A 8 -17.61 13.45 11.68
N ARG A 9 -17.87 13.83 10.43
CA ARG A 9 -18.59 12.99 9.47
C ARG A 9 -17.80 11.74 9.12
N VAL A 10 -16.49 11.87 8.85
CA VAL A 10 -15.61 10.73 8.59
C VAL A 10 -15.60 9.77 9.77
N VAL A 11 -15.44 10.27 11.00
CA VAL A 11 -15.49 9.44 12.23
C VAL A 11 -16.84 8.71 12.35
N SER A 12 -17.97 9.38 12.05
CA SER A 12 -19.28 8.76 12.12
C SER A 12 -19.52 7.68 11.07
N GLN A 13 -18.90 7.81 9.89
CA GLN A 13 -18.96 6.84 8.80
C GLN A 13 -18.01 5.65 8.99
N THR A 14 -17.01 5.81 9.87
CA THR A 14 -15.99 4.79 10.12
C THR A 14 -16.57 3.67 11.02
N PRO A 15 -16.33 2.39 10.69
CA PRO A 15 -16.72 1.27 11.53
C PRO A 15 -16.25 1.39 12.99
N ALA A 16 -16.91 0.68 13.91
CA ALA A 16 -16.61 0.71 15.35
C ALA A 16 -15.29 -0.03 15.70
N LYS A 17 -14.22 0.26 14.95
CA LYS A 17 -12.85 -0.20 15.20
C LYS A 17 -12.03 0.97 15.72
N LEU A 18 -11.48 0.83 16.93
CA LEU A 18 -10.85 1.93 17.65
C LEU A 18 -9.73 2.61 16.84
N ALA A 19 -8.83 1.82 16.24
CA ALA A 19 -7.73 2.36 15.45
C ALA A 19 -8.22 3.17 14.23
N LEU A 20 -9.26 2.68 13.52
CA LEU A 20 -9.86 3.38 12.40
C LEU A 20 -10.49 4.72 12.81
N ARG A 21 -11.22 4.76 13.93
CA ARG A 21 -11.85 5.99 14.43
C ARG A 21 -10.82 7.03 14.88
N TRP A 22 -9.72 6.59 15.48
CA TRP A 22 -8.62 7.49 15.80
C TRP A 22 -7.92 7.98 14.53
N ALA A 23 -7.68 7.12 13.54
CA ALA A 23 -7.14 7.54 12.27
C ALA A 23 -8.08 8.55 11.57
N ALA A 24 -9.38 8.30 11.55
CA ALA A 24 -10.39 9.22 11.04
C ALA A 24 -10.37 10.58 11.77
N LEU A 25 -10.16 10.60 13.09
CA LEU A 25 -10.08 11.84 13.86
C LEU A 25 -8.84 12.66 13.52
N PHE A 26 -7.72 12.00 13.24
CA PHE A 26 -6.43 12.68 13.03
C PHE A 26 -6.07 12.94 11.57
N HIS A 27 -6.72 12.30 10.59
CA HIS A 27 -6.28 12.29 9.19
C HIS A 27 -6.04 13.69 8.60
N ASP A 28 -6.87 14.65 8.94
CA ASP A 28 -6.89 16.00 8.35
C ASP A 28 -6.30 17.10 9.24
N LEU A 29 -5.88 16.80 10.46
CA LEU A 29 -5.39 17.84 11.40
C LEU A 29 -4.16 18.59 10.88
N GLY A 30 -3.36 17.96 10.04
CA GLY A 30 -2.21 18.57 9.39
C GLY A 30 -2.56 19.64 8.37
N LYS A 31 -3.80 19.70 7.87
CA LYS A 31 -4.24 20.72 6.90
C LYS A 31 -4.09 22.15 7.42
N ALA A 32 -4.27 22.35 8.71
CA ALA A 32 -4.08 23.67 9.33
C ALA A 32 -2.62 24.20 9.18
N GLN A 33 -1.63 23.30 9.26
CA GLN A 33 -0.22 23.65 9.12
C GLN A 33 0.26 23.59 7.65
N ALA A 34 -0.37 22.75 6.82
CA ALA A 34 -0.04 22.58 5.41
C ALA A 34 -0.71 23.60 4.49
N PHE A 35 -1.55 24.48 5.03
CA PHE A 35 -2.29 25.46 4.24
C PHE A 35 -1.34 26.37 3.45
N SER A 36 -1.54 26.42 2.14
CA SER A 36 -0.80 27.28 1.24
C SER A 36 -1.69 27.74 0.08
N VAL A 37 -1.48 28.99 -0.34
CA VAL A 37 -2.19 29.56 -1.50
C VAL A 37 -1.19 29.83 -2.61
N LYS A 38 -1.26 29.08 -3.71
CA LYS A 38 -0.44 29.29 -4.91
C LYS A 38 -1.34 29.52 -6.11
N LYS A 39 -1.11 30.61 -6.86
CA LYS A 39 -1.90 30.96 -8.07
C LYS A 39 -3.42 30.90 -7.82
N ARG A 40 -3.91 31.45 -6.72
CA ARG A 40 -5.31 31.46 -6.27
C ARG A 40 -5.91 30.07 -5.99
N LYS A 41 -5.07 29.03 -5.88
CA LYS A 41 -5.51 27.68 -5.48
C LYS A 41 -5.01 27.40 -4.06
N VAL A 42 -5.92 26.93 -3.21
CA VAL A 42 -5.59 26.43 -1.87
C VAL A 42 -5.03 25.01 -2.02
N THR A 43 -3.91 24.75 -1.38
CA THR A 43 -3.27 23.43 -1.36
C THR A 43 -2.85 23.06 0.06
N PHE A 44 -2.73 21.74 0.33
CA PHE A 44 -2.38 21.18 1.63
C PHE A 44 -1.33 20.07 1.46
N HIS A 45 -0.24 20.37 0.74
CA HIS A 45 0.78 19.38 0.45
C HIS A 45 1.36 18.75 1.72
N HIS A 46 1.46 17.40 1.70
CA HIS A 46 2.01 16.60 2.79
C HIS A 46 1.26 16.72 4.12
N HIS A 47 -0.03 17.11 4.10
CA HIS A 47 -0.82 17.23 5.32
C HIS A 47 -0.97 15.89 6.05
N GLU A 48 -0.96 14.77 5.35
CA GLU A 48 -1.04 13.42 5.91
C GLU A 48 0.16 13.14 6.84
N LYS A 49 1.38 13.45 6.38
CA LYS A 49 2.61 13.30 7.17
C LYS A 49 2.64 14.23 8.39
N ILE A 50 2.08 15.44 8.24
CA ILE A 50 1.93 16.38 9.35
C ILE A 50 0.89 15.88 10.35
N SER A 51 -0.25 15.37 9.86
CA SER A 51 -1.30 14.76 10.67
C SER A 51 -0.77 13.59 11.51
N ALA A 52 0.02 12.70 10.90
CA ALA A 52 0.67 11.59 11.60
C ALA A 52 1.62 12.06 12.70
N LYS A 53 2.43 13.11 12.45
CA LYS A 53 3.29 13.71 13.49
C LYS A 53 2.49 14.35 14.62
N ILE A 54 1.33 14.94 14.33
CA ILE A 54 0.41 15.47 15.35
C ILE A 54 -0.13 14.34 16.21
N PHE A 55 -0.55 13.23 15.57
CA PHE A 55 -0.98 12.03 16.27
C PHE A 55 0.14 11.47 17.18
N ASP A 56 1.37 11.34 16.69
CA ASP A 56 2.49 10.81 17.48
C ASP A 56 2.74 11.64 18.74
N LYS A 57 2.72 12.99 18.62
CA LYS A 57 2.85 13.89 19.77
C LYS A 57 1.70 13.69 20.76
N PHE A 58 0.47 13.56 20.28
CA PHE A 58 -0.68 13.28 21.11
C PHE A 58 -0.55 11.94 21.81
N ALA A 59 -0.25 10.86 21.07
CA ALA A 59 -0.12 9.51 21.59
C ALA A 59 0.98 9.38 22.64
N LYS A 60 2.11 10.12 22.48
CA LYS A 60 3.18 10.20 23.48
C LYS A 60 2.71 10.83 24.79
N ARG A 61 1.87 11.86 24.71
CA ARG A 61 1.33 12.58 25.90
C ARG A 61 0.20 11.80 26.59
N ALA A 62 -0.74 11.29 25.78
CA ALA A 62 -1.95 10.64 26.28
C ALA A 62 -1.66 9.28 26.95
N LYS A 63 -0.64 8.53 26.46
CA LYS A 63 -0.21 7.22 26.99
C LYS A 63 -1.32 6.16 27.04
N ILE A 64 -2.36 6.29 26.19
CA ILE A 64 -3.54 5.40 26.16
C ILE A 64 -3.45 4.33 25.08
N PHE A 65 -2.43 4.38 24.22
CA PHE A 65 -2.29 3.45 23.09
C PHE A 65 -1.17 2.44 23.31
N GLY A 66 -1.41 1.18 23.01
CA GLY A 66 -0.37 0.17 22.85
C GLY A 66 0.51 0.40 21.61
N LYS A 67 1.67 -0.26 21.55
CA LYS A 67 2.64 -0.11 20.45
C LYS A 67 1.98 -0.39 19.08
N GLY A 68 1.29 -1.53 18.93
CA GLY A 68 0.62 -1.91 17.69
C GLY A 68 -0.47 -0.92 17.25
N GLN A 69 -1.27 -0.39 18.20
CA GLN A 69 -2.28 0.62 17.90
C GLN A 69 -1.66 1.92 17.37
N LYS A 70 -0.56 2.37 17.99
CA LYS A 70 0.18 3.57 17.53
C LYS A 70 0.67 3.38 16.11
N SER A 71 1.31 2.25 15.82
CA SER A 71 1.83 1.96 14.48
C SER A 71 0.70 1.92 13.44
N CYS A 72 -0.41 1.25 13.75
CA CYS A 72 -1.59 1.19 12.88
C CYS A 72 -2.16 2.58 12.58
N ILE A 73 -2.45 3.39 13.63
CA ILE A 73 -3.05 4.72 13.45
C ILE A 73 -2.11 5.65 12.69
N HIS A 74 -0.82 5.65 13.05
CA HIS A 74 0.20 6.43 12.34
C HIS A 74 0.25 6.05 10.85
N PHE A 75 0.28 4.76 10.56
CA PHE A 75 0.31 4.24 9.19
C PHE A 75 -0.91 4.68 8.39
N LEU A 76 -2.11 4.47 8.92
CA LEU A 76 -3.36 4.85 8.25
C LEU A 76 -3.42 6.34 7.95
N VAL A 77 -3.08 7.19 8.94
CA VAL A 77 -3.06 8.65 8.76
C VAL A 77 -2.02 9.09 7.72
N SER A 78 -0.83 8.46 7.71
CA SER A 78 0.25 8.83 6.79
C SER A 78 -0.02 8.44 5.34
N ASN A 79 -0.85 7.41 5.12
CA ASN A 79 -1.00 6.76 3.81
C ASN A 79 -2.41 6.89 3.22
N LEU A 80 -3.34 7.60 3.86
CA LEU A 80 -4.73 7.71 3.40
C LEU A 80 -4.84 8.18 1.94
N GLY A 81 -4.03 9.16 1.53
CA GLY A 81 -4.03 9.68 0.16
C GLY A 81 -3.56 8.70 -0.92
N TYR A 82 -2.90 7.58 -0.57
CA TYR A 82 -2.44 6.62 -1.58
C TYR A 82 -3.59 5.88 -2.26
N ALA A 83 -4.61 5.46 -1.50
CA ALA A 83 -5.78 4.80 -2.09
C ALA A 83 -6.61 5.75 -2.98
N GLU A 84 -6.64 7.03 -2.65
CA GLU A 84 -7.28 8.07 -3.47
C GLU A 84 -6.54 8.31 -4.79
N GLY A 85 -5.24 8.05 -4.82
CA GLY A 85 -4.37 8.16 -5.99
C GLY A 85 -4.52 7.03 -7.01
N TYR A 86 -5.33 6.00 -6.71
CA TYR A 86 -5.59 4.92 -7.66
C TYR A 86 -6.26 5.45 -8.94
N GLU A 87 -5.68 5.09 -10.09
CA GLU A 87 -6.24 5.31 -11.41
C GLU A 87 -6.40 3.97 -12.14
N HIS A 88 -7.38 3.90 -13.04
CA HIS A 88 -7.73 2.69 -13.77
C HIS A 88 -6.57 2.13 -14.63
N ASP A 89 -5.64 2.97 -15.04
CA ASP A 89 -4.47 2.64 -15.85
C ASP A 89 -3.28 2.07 -15.06
N TRP A 90 -3.42 1.88 -13.75
CA TRP A 90 -2.38 1.20 -12.98
C TRP A 90 -2.14 -0.21 -13.53
N THR A 91 -0.87 -0.56 -13.72
CA THR A 91 -0.47 -1.92 -14.10
C THR A 91 -0.70 -2.90 -12.94
N ASP A 92 -0.77 -4.19 -13.24
CA ASP A 92 -0.86 -5.24 -12.20
C ASP A 92 0.34 -5.18 -11.24
N SER A 93 1.54 -4.88 -11.73
CA SER A 93 2.73 -4.67 -10.89
C SER A 93 2.57 -3.48 -9.94
N ALA A 94 1.95 -2.38 -10.39
CA ALA A 94 1.67 -1.24 -9.53
C ALA A 94 0.65 -1.58 -8.43
N VAL A 95 -0.39 -2.35 -8.76
CA VAL A 95 -1.39 -2.83 -7.81
C VAL A 95 -0.77 -3.80 -6.79
N ARG A 96 0.08 -4.75 -7.23
CA ARG A 96 0.82 -5.65 -6.33
C ARG A 96 1.70 -4.88 -5.36
N ARG A 97 2.47 -3.91 -5.88
CA ARG A 97 3.34 -3.06 -5.06
C ARG A 97 2.53 -2.30 -4.02
N PHE A 98 1.43 -1.65 -4.43
CA PHE A 98 0.52 -0.96 -3.51
C PHE A 98 0.00 -1.91 -2.42
N ALA A 99 -0.55 -3.07 -2.80
CA ALA A 99 -1.10 -4.04 -1.85
C ALA A 99 -0.04 -4.53 -0.84
N ARG A 100 1.20 -4.74 -1.29
CA ARG A 100 2.32 -5.14 -0.44
C ARG A 100 2.79 -4.00 0.48
N GLU A 101 2.92 -2.78 -0.03
CA GLU A 101 3.32 -1.63 0.78
C GLU A 101 2.30 -1.30 1.87
N MET A 102 1.01 -1.56 1.62
CA MET A 102 -0.06 -1.36 2.61
C MET A 102 -0.22 -2.56 3.56
N ASP A 103 0.22 -3.76 3.15
CA ASP A 103 0.34 -5.00 3.92
C ASP A 103 -0.89 -5.28 4.80
N ILE A 104 -0.65 -5.56 6.08
CA ILE A 104 -1.69 -5.86 7.10
C ILE A 104 -2.69 -4.72 7.33
N TYR A 105 -2.38 -3.51 6.89
CA TYR A 105 -3.23 -2.32 7.05
C TYR A 105 -4.07 -2.01 5.82
N LEU A 106 -3.95 -2.79 4.73
CA LEU A 106 -4.61 -2.53 3.46
C LEU A 106 -6.12 -2.39 3.59
N ASP A 107 -6.79 -3.36 4.23
CA ASP A 107 -8.25 -3.36 4.36
C ASP A 107 -8.74 -2.18 5.22
N ASP A 108 -8.00 -1.85 6.27
CA ASP A 108 -8.29 -0.70 7.12
C ASP A 108 -8.10 0.62 6.38
N LEU A 109 -7.06 0.71 5.55
CA LEU A 109 -6.80 1.89 4.72
C LEU A 109 -7.93 2.13 3.70
N LEU A 110 -8.33 1.08 2.98
CA LEU A 110 -9.42 1.15 2.00
C LEU A 110 -10.75 1.50 2.67
N THR A 111 -11.03 0.92 3.85
CA THR A 111 -12.21 1.25 4.65
C THR A 111 -12.21 2.71 5.11
N LEU A 112 -11.07 3.23 5.55
CA LEU A 112 -10.94 4.62 5.94
C LEU A 112 -11.10 5.57 4.74
N SER A 113 -10.54 5.20 3.58
CA SER A 113 -10.69 5.96 2.34
C SER A 113 -12.15 6.05 1.88
N GLU A 114 -12.94 4.99 2.05
CA GLU A 114 -14.39 5.02 1.80
C GLU A 114 -15.12 5.95 2.77
N ALA A 115 -14.73 5.91 4.06
CA ALA A 115 -15.32 6.76 5.08
C ALA A 115 -14.98 8.24 4.88
N ASP A 116 -13.84 8.57 4.27
CA ASP A 116 -13.43 9.95 3.99
C ASP A 116 -14.25 10.63 2.87
N ILE A 117 -15.01 9.85 2.09
CA ILE A 117 -15.84 10.40 1.02
C ILE A 117 -17.07 11.12 1.62
N THR A 118 -16.93 12.42 1.84
CA THR A 118 -17.98 13.27 2.43
C THR A 118 -18.59 14.28 1.45
N THR A 119 -18.40 14.09 0.15
CA THR A 119 -18.99 14.97 -0.86
C THR A 119 -20.50 14.88 -0.87
N GLY A 120 -21.19 16.02 -0.92
CA GLY A 120 -22.64 16.09 -1.09
C GLY A 120 -23.11 15.82 -2.52
N ASN A 121 -22.21 15.66 -3.50
CA ASN A 121 -22.57 15.33 -4.88
C ASN A 121 -22.64 13.81 -5.05
N PRO A 122 -23.86 13.23 -5.26
CA PRO A 122 -24.04 11.78 -5.38
C PRO A 122 -23.23 11.15 -6.50
N LYS A 123 -23.16 11.78 -7.68
CA LYS A 123 -22.43 11.27 -8.84
C LYS A 123 -20.92 11.23 -8.56
N LYS A 124 -20.39 12.27 -7.89
CA LYS A 124 -18.96 12.30 -7.50
C LYS A 124 -18.65 11.24 -6.46
N ARG A 125 -19.55 11.09 -5.47
CA ARG A 125 -19.43 10.07 -4.41
C ARG A 125 -19.40 8.66 -5.03
N GLU A 126 -20.36 8.36 -5.89
CA GLU A 126 -20.44 7.08 -6.59
C GLU A 126 -19.18 6.78 -7.41
N LYS A 127 -18.68 7.78 -8.18
CA LYS A 127 -17.45 7.62 -8.97
C LYS A 127 -16.24 7.25 -8.10
N ILE A 128 -16.07 7.90 -6.94
CA ILE A 128 -14.93 7.62 -6.05
C ILE A 128 -15.08 6.24 -5.41
N LEU A 129 -16.28 5.90 -4.92
CA LEU A 129 -16.56 4.57 -4.34
C LEU A 129 -16.30 3.45 -5.36
N ARG A 130 -16.75 3.64 -6.61
CA ARG A 130 -16.52 2.66 -7.69
C ARG A 130 -15.02 2.41 -7.91
N ARG A 131 -14.18 3.44 -7.89
CA ARG A 131 -12.72 3.31 -8.02
C ARG A 131 -12.11 2.51 -6.87
N ILE A 132 -12.55 2.74 -5.63
CA ILE A 132 -12.06 1.98 -4.47
C ILE A 132 -12.52 0.52 -4.57
N CYS A 133 -13.77 0.26 -4.94
CA CYS A 133 -14.26 -1.11 -5.18
C CYS A 133 -13.44 -1.80 -6.28
N GLU A 134 -13.21 -1.13 -7.41
CA GLU A 134 -12.41 -1.65 -8.50
C GLU A 134 -10.97 -2.01 -8.04
N LEU A 135 -10.35 -1.17 -7.22
CA LEU A 135 -9.03 -1.47 -6.66
C LEU A 135 -9.07 -2.71 -5.76
N LYS A 136 -10.10 -2.85 -4.91
CA LYS A 136 -10.30 -4.05 -4.07
C LYS A 136 -10.43 -5.32 -4.92
N ASP A 137 -11.27 -5.27 -5.95
CA ASP A 137 -11.52 -6.40 -6.85
C ASP A 137 -10.24 -6.78 -7.60
N ARG A 138 -9.50 -5.82 -8.14
CA ARG A 138 -8.22 -6.07 -8.81
C ARG A 138 -7.17 -6.68 -7.87
N ILE A 139 -7.08 -6.21 -6.64
CA ILE A 139 -6.17 -6.80 -5.64
C ILE A 139 -6.55 -8.26 -5.38
N ALA A 140 -7.84 -8.56 -5.22
CA ALA A 140 -8.33 -9.93 -5.01
C ALA A 140 -8.02 -10.83 -6.21
N GLU A 141 -8.31 -10.38 -7.43
CA GLU A 141 -8.01 -11.11 -8.66
C GLU A 141 -6.52 -11.40 -8.83
N ILE A 142 -5.66 -10.41 -8.55
CA ILE A 142 -4.21 -10.56 -8.65
C ILE A 142 -3.71 -11.57 -7.62
N ARG A 143 -4.17 -11.48 -6.37
CA ARG A 143 -3.83 -12.44 -5.32
C ARG A 143 -4.24 -13.87 -5.69
N GLU A 144 -5.42 -14.04 -6.29
CA GLU A 144 -5.88 -15.34 -6.76
C GLU A 144 -5.03 -15.87 -7.94
N LYS A 145 -4.69 -15.02 -8.90
CA LYS A 145 -3.79 -15.37 -10.01
C LYS A 145 -2.41 -15.78 -9.50
N ASP A 146 -1.84 -15.02 -8.59
CA ASP A 146 -0.51 -15.26 -8.02
C ASP A 146 -0.51 -16.58 -7.22
N ALA A 147 -1.55 -16.86 -6.43
CA ALA A 147 -1.71 -18.12 -5.71
C ALA A 147 -1.79 -19.35 -6.65
N LYS A 148 -2.39 -19.18 -7.83
CA LYS A 148 -2.51 -20.27 -8.83
C LYS A 148 -1.26 -20.48 -9.68
N GLN A 149 -0.47 -19.45 -9.92
CA GLN A 149 0.66 -19.48 -10.85
C GLN A 149 2.01 -19.74 -10.18
N GLY A 150 2.08 -19.71 -8.85
CA GLY A 150 3.33 -19.62 -8.12
C GLY A 150 3.91 -18.20 -8.16
N VAL A 151 4.85 -17.90 -7.30
CA VAL A 151 5.42 -16.54 -7.15
C VAL A 151 6.48 -16.20 -8.20
N LEU A 152 6.98 -17.20 -8.94
CA LEU A 152 7.96 -17.04 -10.03
C LEU A 152 7.33 -17.35 -11.39
N PRO A 153 7.70 -16.63 -12.46
CA PRO A 153 7.19 -16.89 -13.80
C PRO A 153 7.61 -18.27 -14.31
N LYS A 154 6.69 -18.91 -15.05
CA LYS A 154 6.96 -20.22 -15.67
C LYS A 154 8.10 -20.10 -16.69
N GLY A 155 9.04 -21.04 -16.64
CA GLY A 155 10.18 -21.05 -17.56
C GLY A 155 11.40 -20.27 -17.06
N LEU A 156 11.34 -19.57 -15.94
CA LEU A 156 12.47 -18.82 -15.39
C LEU A 156 13.73 -19.68 -15.23
N GLY A 157 13.59 -20.94 -14.84
CA GLY A 157 14.74 -21.87 -14.71
C GLY A 157 15.53 -22.05 -16.01
N ASN A 158 14.86 -22.07 -17.17
CA ASN A 158 15.51 -22.16 -18.47
C ASN A 158 16.29 -20.87 -18.78
N VAL A 159 15.68 -19.71 -18.50
CA VAL A 159 16.31 -18.40 -18.71
C VAL A 159 17.53 -18.22 -17.78
N ILE A 160 17.44 -18.69 -16.52
CA ILE A 160 18.58 -18.71 -15.59
C ILE A 160 19.73 -19.56 -16.17
N SER A 161 19.39 -20.72 -16.73
CA SER A 161 20.39 -21.61 -17.35
C SER A 161 21.10 -20.93 -18.53
N GLU A 162 20.33 -20.31 -19.42
CA GLU A 162 20.86 -19.65 -20.62
C GLU A 162 21.69 -18.39 -20.29
N GLU A 163 21.17 -17.54 -19.39
CA GLU A 163 21.77 -16.24 -19.11
C GLU A 163 22.95 -16.28 -18.13
N LEU A 164 22.97 -17.28 -17.22
CA LEU A 164 24.02 -17.41 -16.20
C LEU A 164 24.94 -18.61 -16.45
N GLY A 165 24.68 -19.42 -17.48
CA GLY A 165 25.50 -20.60 -17.82
C GLY A 165 25.40 -21.71 -16.77
N ILE A 166 24.33 -21.78 -15.98
CA ILE A 166 24.12 -22.77 -14.92
C ILE A 166 23.37 -23.96 -15.53
N PRO A 167 23.90 -25.21 -15.43
CA PRO A 167 23.20 -26.38 -15.97
C PRO A 167 21.82 -26.56 -15.33
N ILE A 168 20.84 -26.98 -16.13
CA ILE A 168 19.52 -27.34 -15.60
C ILE A 168 19.68 -28.51 -14.62
N GLY A 169 19.34 -28.27 -13.35
CA GLY A 169 19.51 -29.24 -12.28
C GLY A 169 19.19 -28.71 -10.88
N PRO A 170 19.68 -29.40 -9.85
CA PRO A 170 19.39 -29.03 -8.45
C PRO A 170 19.77 -27.58 -8.11
N GLU A 171 20.89 -27.06 -8.65
CA GLU A 171 21.35 -25.69 -8.40
C GLU A 171 20.31 -24.65 -8.84
N ILE A 172 19.71 -24.80 -10.01
CA ILE A 172 18.59 -23.93 -10.44
C ILE A 172 17.38 -24.07 -9.52
N GLY A 173 17.15 -25.29 -8.98
CA GLY A 173 16.09 -25.52 -8.00
C GLY A 173 16.31 -24.73 -6.70
N GLU A 174 17.53 -24.70 -6.18
CA GLU A 174 17.88 -23.94 -4.98
C GLU A 174 17.83 -22.44 -5.24
N ILE A 175 18.35 -21.95 -6.37
CA ILE A 175 18.22 -20.54 -6.78
C ILE A 175 16.76 -20.12 -6.81
N ARG A 176 15.87 -20.94 -7.38
CA ARG A 176 14.43 -20.63 -7.41
C ARG A 176 13.80 -20.59 -6.02
N LYS A 177 14.13 -21.53 -5.14
CA LYS A 177 13.66 -21.52 -3.75
C LYS A 177 14.10 -20.27 -3.00
N THR A 178 15.36 -19.85 -3.19
CA THR A 178 15.88 -18.64 -2.58
C THR A 178 15.17 -17.39 -3.11
N LEU A 179 14.89 -17.32 -4.43
CA LEU A 179 14.08 -16.25 -5.02
C LEU A 179 12.66 -16.24 -4.44
N GLU A 180 12.02 -17.41 -4.30
CA GLU A 180 10.70 -17.55 -3.68
C GLU A 180 10.70 -17.06 -2.24
N SER A 181 11.72 -17.43 -1.44
CA SER A 181 11.87 -16.94 -0.06
C SER A 181 12.08 -15.43 0.01
N LYS A 182 12.88 -14.85 -0.90
CA LYS A 182 13.08 -13.39 -0.99
C LYS A 182 11.79 -12.66 -1.40
N ILE A 183 10.96 -13.26 -2.24
CA ILE A 183 9.64 -12.74 -2.58
C ILE A 183 8.71 -12.79 -1.37
N GLU A 184 8.69 -13.90 -0.62
CA GLU A 184 7.91 -14.03 0.60
C GLU A 184 8.35 -13.04 1.69
N ALA A 185 9.67 -12.78 1.80
CA ALA A 185 10.21 -11.75 2.68
C ALA A 185 9.93 -10.31 2.21
N GLY A 186 9.40 -10.13 0.99
CA GLY A 186 9.10 -8.82 0.42
C GLY A 186 10.31 -8.08 -0.14
N GLU A 187 11.45 -8.75 -0.29
CA GLU A 187 12.67 -8.20 -0.89
C GLU A 187 12.57 -8.13 -2.42
N LEU A 188 11.83 -9.06 -3.02
CA LEU A 188 11.58 -9.13 -4.47
C LEU A 188 10.09 -9.09 -4.78
N LEU A 189 9.75 -8.65 -5.99
CA LEU A 189 8.39 -8.64 -6.50
C LEU A 189 8.01 -10.00 -7.09
N PRO A 190 6.80 -10.54 -6.84
CA PRO A 190 6.33 -11.75 -7.50
C PRO A 190 5.90 -11.46 -8.93
N ASN A 191 6.01 -12.48 -9.80
CA ASN A 191 5.51 -12.50 -11.17
C ASN A 191 5.95 -11.31 -12.05
N GLU A 192 7.17 -10.82 -11.83
CA GLU A 192 7.83 -9.85 -12.70
C GLU A 192 8.40 -10.52 -13.97
N GLU A 193 8.84 -9.71 -14.93
CA GLU A 193 9.51 -10.20 -16.13
C GLU A 193 10.81 -10.92 -15.81
N PHE A 194 11.24 -11.84 -16.68
CA PHE A 194 12.49 -12.61 -16.50
C PHE A 194 13.68 -11.71 -16.22
N ASN A 195 13.83 -10.62 -16.96
CA ASN A 195 14.94 -9.66 -16.79
C ASN A 195 15.05 -9.09 -15.38
N TYR A 196 13.96 -8.92 -14.67
CA TYR A 196 13.96 -8.45 -13.28
C TYR A 196 14.75 -9.42 -12.38
N TYR A 197 14.42 -10.71 -12.47
CA TYR A 197 15.12 -11.74 -11.68
C TYR A 197 16.54 -11.98 -12.15
N ILE A 198 16.79 -11.96 -13.45
CA ILE A 198 18.12 -12.17 -14.03
C ILE A 198 19.08 -11.04 -13.64
N THR A 199 18.63 -9.79 -13.66
CA THR A 199 19.43 -8.64 -13.22
C THR A 199 19.80 -8.80 -11.74
N HIS A 200 18.79 -9.11 -10.90
CA HIS A 200 19.01 -9.33 -9.47
C HIS A 200 20.01 -10.48 -9.21
N LEU A 201 19.87 -11.60 -9.94
CA LEU A 201 20.79 -12.74 -9.83
C LEU A 201 22.20 -12.38 -10.28
N LYS A 202 22.37 -11.62 -11.37
CA LYS A 202 23.70 -11.17 -11.85
C LYS A 202 24.42 -10.28 -10.83
N GLU A 203 23.68 -9.45 -10.11
CA GLU A 203 24.21 -8.55 -9.08
C GLU A 203 24.55 -9.27 -7.77
N ASN A 204 23.85 -10.36 -7.45
CA ASN A 204 23.92 -11.03 -6.13
C ASN A 204 24.24 -12.52 -6.22
N LEU A 205 24.85 -12.99 -7.31
CA LEU A 205 25.01 -14.43 -7.60
C LEU A 205 25.69 -15.23 -6.47
N ASN A 206 26.59 -14.61 -5.73
CA ASN A 206 27.30 -15.25 -4.62
C ASN A 206 26.38 -15.64 -3.46
N GLU A 207 25.28 -14.92 -3.24
CA GLU A 207 24.29 -15.23 -2.18
C GLU A 207 23.44 -16.47 -2.50
N TYR A 208 23.46 -16.93 -3.76
CA TYR A 208 22.64 -18.04 -4.26
C TYR A 208 23.41 -19.33 -4.47
N ARG A 209 24.71 -19.34 -4.15
CA ARG A 209 25.62 -20.48 -4.38
C ARG A 209 26.17 -21.08 -3.08
N GLU A 210 25.63 -20.66 -1.92
CA GLU A 210 25.91 -21.30 -0.63
C GLU A 210 24.90 -22.43 -0.36
#